data_2991391dec146ed6ab5f65bf1a474d17
#
_entry.id   2991391dec146ed6ab5f65bf1a474d17
#
_cell.length_a   1.000
_cell.length_b   1.000
_cell.length_c   1.000
_cell.angle_alpha   90.00
_cell.angle_beta   90.00
_cell.angle_gamma   90.00
#
_symmetry.space_group_name_H-M   'P 1'
#
loop_
_entity.id
_entity.type
_entity.pdbx_description
1 polymer ?
#
loop_
_entity_poly.entity_id
_entity_poly.type
_entity_poly.pdbx_seq_one_letter_code
_entity_poly.pdbx_strand_id
1 'polypeptide(L)'
;MILKTLLAKVRFLTTLVLMGVIAPVMANEPLPVVASFSILADMVKQVGGPQVEVTSLVGPNSDAHVFDPTPADAKRLAAAKLVVVNGLGFEGWMSRLIKSSGYKGPVLTASKGVKTIPMAKSDHGHGHNHSHAAPDPHAWQSLLNARQYVENIRVALSAAMPAHSADFQSRATDYLKQLDALEKSTQARIAAVPMERRRVITSHDAFGYFARAYKVTFYPLQGLSTASEPSAADVVRIVNEIKKNKVTAIFAENISDPRVLERVAKDTGTNIGGTLYADALSAPGTQADTYLKMFELNVSTIVAGISAPVKP
;
A
#
# COMPACT_ATOMS: atom_id res chain seq x y z
N MET A 1 -52.47 -85.55 -26.04
CA MET A 1 -51.38 -85.94 -25.17
C MET A 1 -50.32 -84.84 -25.15
N ILE A 2 -50.41 -84.07 -24.13
CA ILE A 2 -49.55 -83.12 -23.44
C ILE A 2 -48.69 -82.20 -24.29
N LEU A 3 -49.20 -80.96 -24.44
CA LEU A 3 -48.59 -79.73 -24.92
C LEU A 3 -47.84 -79.10 -23.76
N LYS A 4 -46.53 -78.84 -23.84
CA LYS A 4 -45.75 -78.07 -22.90
C LYS A 4 -45.52 -76.66 -23.47
N THR A 5 -46.21 -75.71 -22.90
CA THR A 5 -46.09 -74.28 -23.15
C THR A 5 -44.81 -73.74 -22.51
N LEU A 6 -43.91 -73.13 -23.30
CA LEU A 6 -42.71 -72.45 -22.85
C LEU A 6 -42.97 -70.97 -22.77
N LEU A 7 -43.11 -70.42 -21.54
CA LEU A 7 -43.19 -69.01 -21.30
C LEU A 7 -41.78 -68.38 -21.36
N ALA A 8 -41.50 -67.66 -22.40
CA ALA A 8 -40.34 -66.74 -22.45
C ALA A 8 -40.60 -65.46 -21.64
N LYS A 9 -39.91 -65.34 -20.52
CA LYS A 9 -39.89 -64.09 -19.77
C LYS A 9 -38.88 -63.12 -20.42
N VAL A 10 -39.42 -62.14 -21.14
CA VAL A 10 -38.65 -60.98 -21.60
C VAL A 10 -38.41 -60.05 -20.40
N ARG A 11 -37.18 -60.00 -19.89
CA ARG A 11 -36.73 -59.00 -18.94
C ARG A 11 -36.39 -57.71 -19.71
N PHE A 12 -37.21 -56.72 -19.65
CA PHE A 12 -36.94 -55.35 -20.10
C PHE A 12 -35.99 -54.72 -19.04
N LEU A 13 -34.70 -54.65 -19.37
CA LEU A 13 -33.70 -53.96 -18.54
C LEU A 13 -33.78 -52.47 -18.92
N THR A 14 -34.49 -51.67 -18.13
CA THR A 14 -34.57 -50.21 -18.27
C THR A 14 -33.26 -49.62 -17.73
N THR A 15 -32.29 -49.35 -18.60
CA THR A 15 -31.09 -48.62 -18.28
C THR A 15 -31.42 -47.15 -18.17
N LEU A 16 -31.59 -46.63 -16.94
CA LEU A 16 -31.78 -45.23 -16.65
C LEU A 16 -30.41 -44.52 -16.83
N VAL A 17 -30.21 -43.96 -18.02
CA VAL A 17 -29.05 -43.11 -18.29
C VAL A 17 -29.26 -41.79 -17.56
N LEU A 18 -28.64 -41.65 -16.40
CA LEU A 18 -28.56 -40.40 -15.67
C LEU A 18 -27.64 -39.44 -16.46
N MET A 19 -28.18 -38.69 -17.39
CA MET A 19 -27.47 -37.55 -18.03
C MET A 19 -27.24 -36.51 -16.96
N GLY A 20 -26.07 -36.54 -16.32
CA GLY A 20 -25.57 -35.46 -15.51
C GLY A 20 -25.45 -34.22 -16.39
N VAL A 21 -26.33 -33.24 -16.18
CA VAL A 21 -26.19 -31.90 -16.76
C VAL A 21 -24.93 -31.30 -16.12
N ILE A 22 -23.80 -31.44 -16.81
CA ILE A 22 -22.61 -30.64 -16.52
C ILE A 22 -22.96 -29.24 -16.94
N ALA A 23 -23.52 -28.44 -16.00
CA ALA A 23 -23.64 -27.03 -16.20
C ALA A 23 -22.22 -26.47 -16.44
N PRO A 24 -21.98 -25.75 -17.54
CA PRO A 24 -20.68 -25.09 -17.72
C PRO A 24 -20.45 -24.22 -16.51
N VAL A 25 -19.40 -24.50 -15.75
CA VAL A 25 -18.85 -23.56 -14.78
C VAL A 25 -18.40 -22.37 -15.62
N MET A 26 -19.24 -21.37 -15.74
CA MET A 26 -18.86 -20.10 -16.31
C MET A 26 -17.76 -19.57 -15.40
N ALA A 27 -16.51 -19.74 -15.80
CA ALA A 27 -15.40 -19.07 -15.15
C ALA A 27 -15.70 -17.59 -15.27
N ASN A 28 -16.13 -16.96 -14.18
CA ASN A 28 -16.30 -15.51 -14.14
C ASN A 28 -14.95 -14.89 -14.44
N GLU A 29 -14.89 -14.07 -15.51
CA GLU A 29 -13.69 -13.30 -15.82
C GLU A 29 -13.29 -12.46 -14.59
N PRO A 30 -12.00 -12.39 -14.26
CA PRO A 30 -11.55 -11.56 -13.15
C PRO A 30 -12.01 -10.11 -13.30
N LEU A 31 -12.43 -9.49 -12.22
CA LEU A 31 -12.87 -8.09 -12.20
C LEU A 31 -11.67 -7.16 -12.51
N PRO A 32 -11.71 -6.37 -13.59
CA PRO A 32 -10.68 -5.39 -13.88
C PRO A 32 -10.70 -4.25 -12.84
N VAL A 33 -9.64 -4.16 -12.02
CA VAL A 33 -9.47 -3.11 -11.00
C VAL A 33 -8.25 -2.28 -11.34
N VAL A 34 -8.40 -0.96 -11.30
CA VAL A 34 -7.26 -0.03 -11.39
C VAL A 34 -6.99 0.56 -10.02
N ALA A 35 -5.79 0.37 -9.50
CA ALA A 35 -5.29 1.01 -8.30
C ALA A 35 -4.35 2.16 -8.66
N SER A 36 -4.36 3.25 -7.90
CA SER A 36 -3.53 4.42 -8.18
C SER A 36 -2.03 4.12 -8.09
N PHE A 37 -1.59 3.32 -7.12
CA PHE A 37 -0.17 2.99 -6.92
C PHE A 37 0.04 1.58 -6.36
N SER A 38 1.29 1.13 -6.37
CA SER A 38 1.67 -0.28 -6.14
C SER A 38 1.22 -0.84 -4.79
N ILE A 39 1.26 -0.05 -3.71
CA ILE A 39 0.83 -0.48 -2.37
C ILE A 39 -0.67 -0.82 -2.36
N LEU A 40 -1.51 0.03 -2.92
CA LEU A 40 -2.95 -0.26 -3.03
C LEU A 40 -3.21 -1.44 -3.97
N ALA A 41 -2.45 -1.55 -5.06
CA ALA A 41 -2.59 -2.67 -5.99
C ALA A 41 -2.32 -4.01 -5.29
N ASP A 42 -1.31 -4.08 -4.43
CA ASP A 42 -1.05 -5.28 -3.62
C ASP A 42 -2.21 -5.57 -2.65
N MET A 43 -2.66 -4.58 -1.87
CA MET A 43 -3.77 -4.77 -0.93
C MET A 43 -5.03 -5.28 -1.64
N VAL A 44 -5.35 -4.75 -2.83
CA VAL A 44 -6.48 -5.23 -3.64
C VAL A 44 -6.27 -6.66 -4.10
N LYS A 45 -5.06 -7.04 -4.54
CA LYS A 45 -4.72 -8.41 -4.93
C LYS A 45 -4.84 -9.38 -3.76
N GLN A 46 -4.39 -8.99 -2.56
CA GLN A 46 -4.45 -9.85 -1.37
C GLN A 46 -5.90 -10.16 -0.97
N VAL A 47 -6.79 -9.17 -1.03
CA VAL A 47 -8.21 -9.34 -0.70
C VAL A 47 -8.99 -9.99 -1.86
N GLY A 48 -8.73 -9.57 -3.09
CA GLY A 48 -9.46 -10.00 -4.29
C GLY A 48 -9.08 -11.41 -4.75
N GLY A 49 -7.81 -11.81 -4.57
CA GLY A 49 -7.29 -13.10 -5.05
C GLY A 49 -7.47 -13.28 -6.56
N PRO A 50 -7.80 -14.49 -7.03
CA PRO A 50 -7.95 -14.77 -8.45
C PRO A 50 -9.21 -14.16 -9.09
N GLN A 51 -10.12 -13.56 -8.29
CA GLN A 51 -11.32 -12.93 -8.79
C GLN A 51 -11.10 -11.49 -9.29
N VAL A 52 -9.89 -10.95 -9.16
CA VAL A 52 -9.56 -9.59 -9.62
C VAL A 52 -8.33 -9.60 -10.54
N GLU A 53 -8.37 -8.77 -11.57
CA GLU A 53 -7.21 -8.40 -12.36
C GLU A 53 -6.82 -6.96 -12.03
N VAL A 54 -5.71 -6.78 -11.30
CA VAL A 54 -5.34 -5.46 -10.76
C VAL A 54 -4.21 -4.85 -11.56
N THR A 55 -4.48 -3.68 -12.11
CA THR A 55 -3.48 -2.80 -12.75
C THR A 55 -3.13 -1.65 -11.82
N SER A 56 -1.85 -1.45 -11.54
CA SER A 56 -1.35 -0.24 -10.88
C SER A 56 -1.03 0.83 -11.91
N LEU A 57 -1.50 2.07 -11.70
CA LEU A 57 -1.11 3.20 -12.58
C LEU A 57 0.34 3.59 -12.32
N VAL A 58 0.68 3.82 -11.05
CA VAL A 58 2.06 4.07 -10.64
C VAL A 58 2.67 2.74 -10.17
N GLY A 59 3.71 2.32 -10.87
CA GLY A 59 4.37 1.02 -10.66
C GLY A 59 5.30 1.00 -9.44
N PRO A 60 5.98 -0.15 -9.23
CA PRO A 60 7.01 -0.28 -8.23
C PRO A 60 8.14 0.74 -8.42
N ASN A 61 8.77 1.17 -7.31
CA ASN A 61 9.87 2.14 -7.28
C ASN A 61 9.58 3.45 -8.04
N SER A 62 8.30 3.79 -8.21
CA SER A 62 7.87 5.00 -8.90
C SER A 62 7.14 5.93 -7.96
N ASP A 63 7.36 7.22 -8.13
CA ASP A 63 6.81 8.26 -7.29
C ASP A 63 5.39 8.64 -7.75
N ALA A 64 4.41 8.45 -6.86
CA ALA A 64 3.01 8.78 -7.14
C ALA A 64 2.67 10.27 -6.97
N HIS A 65 3.49 11.05 -6.27
CA HIS A 65 3.27 12.49 -6.11
C HIS A 65 3.47 13.27 -7.41
N VAL A 66 4.44 12.83 -8.22
CA VAL A 66 4.85 13.51 -9.46
C VAL A 66 4.47 12.74 -10.73
N PHE A 67 3.59 11.76 -10.60
CA PHE A 67 3.14 10.96 -11.74
C PHE A 67 2.38 11.82 -12.76
N ASP A 68 2.78 11.71 -14.02
CA ASP A 68 2.11 12.34 -15.18
C ASP A 68 1.39 11.28 -16.00
N PRO A 69 0.05 11.19 -15.93
CA PRO A 69 -0.73 10.16 -16.60
C PRO A 69 -0.66 10.27 -18.13
N THR A 70 -0.48 9.13 -18.77
CA THR A 70 -0.45 8.99 -20.23
C THR A 70 -1.84 8.69 -20.83
N PRO A 71 -2.03 8.83 -22.16
CA PRO A 71 -3.24 8.36 -22.82
C PRO A 71 -3.51 6.86 -22.64
N ALA A 72 -2.48 6.04 -22.42
CA ALA A 72 -2.63 4.62 -22.13
C ALA A 72 -3.24 4.41 -20.73
N ASP A 73 -2.89 5.24 -19.75
CA ASP A 73 -3.48 5.18 -18.41
C ASP A 73 -4.95 5.57 -18.42
N ALA A 74 -5.31 6.58 -19.23
CA ALA A 74 -6.72 6.93 -19.44
C ALA A 74 -7.53 5.76 -20.04
N LYS A 75 -6.97 5.01 -20.98
CA LYS A 75 -7.61 3.81 -21.56
C LYS A 75 -7.76 2.70 -20.52
N ARG A 76 -6.72 2.44 -19.69
CA ARG A 76 -6.78 1.46 -18.60
C ARG A 76 -7.87 1.82 -17.61
N LEU A 77 -7.93 3.09 -17.20
CA LEU A 77 -8.95 3.59 -16.28
C LEU A 77 -10.36 3.46 -16.86
N ALA A 78 -10.55 3.81 -18.15
CA ALA A 78 -11.84 3.70 -18.83
C ALA A 78 -12.37 2.24 -18.87
N ALA A 79 -11.48 1.26 -18.97
CA ALA A 79 -11.80 -0.17 -19.00
C ALA A 79 -12.06 -0.77 -17.61
N ALA A 80 -11.70 -0.09 -16.53
CA ALA A 80 -11.83 -0.59 -15.17
C ALA A 80 -13.31 -0.74 -14.75
N LYS A 81 -13.57 -1.73 -13.90
CA LYS A 81 -14.87 -1.90 -13.23
C LYS A 81 -14.88 -1.31 -11.82
N LEU A 82 -13.70 -1.14 -11.24
CA LEU A 82 -13.48 -0.48 -9.94
C LEU A 82 -12.15 0.29 -10.01
N VAL A 83 -12.15 1.51 -9.52
CA VAL A 83 -10.93 2.31 -9.32
C VAL A 83 -10.69 2.46 -7.82
N VAL A 84 -9.47 2.24 -7.38
CA VAL A 84 -9.05 2.35 -5.98
C VAL A 84 -7.99 3.42 -5.85
N VAL A 85 -8.27 4.42 -5.03
CA VAL A 85 -7.37 5.55 -4.74
C VAL A 85 -7.09 5.64 -3.25
N ASN A 86 -5.97 6.24 -2.87
CA ASN A 86 -5.69 6.54 -1.47
C ASN A 86 -6.65 7.59 -0.92
N GLY A 87 -6.79 8.70 -1.62
CA GLY A 87 -7.45 9.90 -1.13
C GLY A 87 -6.51 10.78 -0.30
N LEU A 88 -7.06 11.62 0.57
CA LEU A 88 -6.31 12.55 1.43
C LEU A 88 -5.42 13.54 0.63
N GLY A 89 -5.65 13.69 -0.67
CA GLY A 89 -4.87 14.58 -1.54
C GLY A 89 -3.58 13.95 -2.09
N PHE A 90 -3.34 12.66 -1.89
CA PHE A 90 -2.14 11.96 -2.36
C PHE A 90 -1.99 12.01 -3.88
N GLU A 91 -3.04 11.63 -4.60
CA GLU A 91 -3.05 11.58 -6.05
C GLU A 91 -3.62 12.88 -6.66
N GLY A 92 -2.85 13.96 -6.63
CA GLY A 92 -3.31 15.26 -7.16
C GLY A 92 -3.71 15.25 -8.64
N TRP A 93 -3.23 14.29 -9.41
CA TRP A 93 -3.50 14.06 -10.83
C TRP A 93 -4.77 13.24 -11.12
N MET A 94 -5.26 12.45 -10.17
CA MET A 94 -6.30 11.44 -10.38
C MET A 94 -7.64 12.02 -10.85
N SER A 95 -8.09 13.11 -10.29
CA SER A 95 -9.38 13.73 -10.67
C SER A 95 -9.39 14.17 -12.15
N ARG A 96 -8.26 14.68 -12.65
CA ARG A 96 -8.09 15.04 -14.06
C ARG A 96 -8.10 13.79 -14.94
N LEU A 97 -7.42 12.72 -14.51
CA LEU A 97 -7.37 11.47 -15.25
C LEU A 97 -8.76 10.81 -15.33
N ILE A 98 -9.51 10.74 -14.22
CA ILE A 98 -10.89 10.22 -14.21
C ILE A 98 -11.74 11.01 -15.22
N LYS A 99 -11.66 12.34 -15.22
CA LYS A 99 -12.42 13.19 -16.14
C LYS A 99 -12.04 12.92 -17.60
N SER A 100 -10.73 12.89 -17.91
CA SER A 100 -10.23 12.72 -19.28
C SER A 100 -10.46 11.31 -19.83
N SER A 101 -10.46 10.27 -18.98
CA SER A 101 -10.74 8.89 -19.38
C SER A 101 -12.21 8.63 -19.70
N GLY A 102 -13.13 9.50 -19.26
CA GLY A 102 -14.56 9.27 -19.36
C GLY A 102 -15.11 8.19 -18.41
N TYR A 103 -14.30 7.73 -17.45
CA TYR A 103 -14.71 6.72 -16.47
C TYR A 103 -15.93 7.16 -15.65
N LYS A 104 -16.92 6.26 -15.52
CA LYS A 104 -18.18 6.50 -14.78
C LYS A 104 -18.46 5.46 -13.71
N GLY A 105 -17.54 4.51 -13.54
CA GLY A 105 -17.68 3.45 -12.55
C GLY A 105 -17.41 3.92 -11.11
N PRO A 106 -17.47 3.01 -10.14
CA PRO A 106 -17.22 3.30 -8.74
C PRO A 106 -15.75 3.61 -8.47
N VAL A 107 -15.51 4.61 -7.61
CA VAL A 107 -14.18 4.96 -7.10
C VAL A 107 -14.16 4.73 -5.60
N LEU A 108 -13.32 3.81 -5.15
CA LEU A 108 -13.06 3.56 -3.73
C LEU A 108 -11.95 4.48 -3.25
N THR A 109 -12.20 5.27 -2.21
CA THR A 109 -11.16 5.92 -1.41
C THR A 109 -10.76 4.98 -0.27
N ALA A 110 -9.57 4.40 -0.38
CA ALA A 110 -9.12 3.35 0.54
C ALA A 110 -8.91 3.86 1.97
N SER A 111 -8.49 5.11 2.15
CA SER A 111 -8.31 5.76 3.46
C SER A 111 -9.61 6.23 4.12
N LYS A 112 -10.78 5.98 3.55
CA LYS A 112 -12.05 6.42 4.14
C LYS A 112 -12.20 5.86 5.56
N GLY A 113 -12.50 6.75 6.53
CA GLY A 113 -12.68 6.38 7.94
C GLY A 113 -11.39 6.32 8.76
N VAL A 114 -10.22 6.51 8.15
CA VAL A 114 -8.96 6.64 8.90
C VAL A 114 -8.96 7.92 9.74
N LYS A 115 -8.47 7.82 10.97
CA LYS A 115 -8.23 8.99 11.82
C LYS A 115 -6.99 9.73 11.32
N THR A 116 -7.21 10.81 10.59
CA THR A 116 -6.15 11.60 9.98
C THR A 116 -5.30 12.34 11.03
N ILE A 117 -4.06 12.62 10.64
CA ILE A 117 -3.17 13.56 11.34
C ILE A 117 -2.97 14.79 10.45
N PRO A 118 -2.81 15.99 11.03
CA PRO A 118 -2.49 17.17 10.23
C PRO A 118 -1.09 17.03 9.63
N MET A 119 -0.87 17.66 8.50
CA MET A 119 0.47 17.87 7.95
C MET A 119 1.34 18.57 8.98
N ALA A 120 2.60 18.14 9.09
CA ALA A 120 3.59 18.92 9.82
C ALA A 120 3.69 20.31 9.18
N LYS A 121 3.67 21.37 10.01
CA LYS A 121 3.83 22.74 9.49
C LYS A 121 5.24 22.86 8.92
N SER A 122 5.35 23.01 7.60
CA SER A 122 6.60 23.48 7.01
C SER A 122 6.78 24.95 7.40
N ASP A 123 7.93 25.30 7.94
CA ASP A 123 8.28 26.70 8.29
C ASP A 123 8.41 27.63 7.07
N HIS A 124 8.04 27.19 5.88
CA HIS A 124 8.10 27.93 4.63
C HIS A 124 6.71 28.31 4.13
N GLY A 125 6.10 29.32 4.73
CA GLY A 125 4.82 29.82 4.27
C GLY A 125 4.45 31.17 4.87
N HIS A 126 4.95 32.27 4.32
CA HIS A 126 4.31 33.57 4.44
C HIS A 126 2.97 33.53 3.68
N GLY A 127 1.89 33.28 4.38
CA GLY A 127 0.56 33.32 3.78
C GLY A 127 -0.53 33.18 4.83
N HIS A 128 -1.17 34.29 5.14
CA HIS A 128 -2.37 34.35 5.96
C HIS A 128 -3.47 33.47 5.37
N ASN A 129 -3.98 32.49 6.13
CA ASN A 129 -5.41 32.27 6.33
C ASN A 129 -5.65 30.99 7.13
N HIS A 130 -6.70 31.01 7.96
CA HIS A 130 -7.24 29.92 8.76
C HIS A 130 -7.83 28.82 7.85
N SER A 131 -6.99 28.13 7.09
CA SER A 131 -7.37 26.86 6.45
C SER A 131 -6.93 25.73 7.37
N HIS A 132 -7.86 24.81 7.67
CA HIS A 132 -7.53 23.54 8.31
C HIS A 132 -6.34 22.95 7.56
N ALA A 133 -5.24 22.66 8.28
CA ALA A 133 -4.06 22.04 7.67
C ALA A 133 -4.52 20.78 6.93
N ALA A 134 -4.09 20.62 5.68
CA ALA A 134 -4.42 19.43 4.90
C ALA A 134 -3.97 18.18 5.68
N PRO A 135 -4.68 17.05 5.58
CA PRO A 135 -4.27 15.83 6.24
C PRO A 135 -3.01 15.25 5.58
N ASP A 136 -2.15 14.62 6.38
CA ASP A 136 -1.07 13.79 5.88
C ASP A 136 -1.67 12.61 5.08
N PRO A 137 -1.28 12.41 3.81
CA PRO A 137 -1.87 11.37 2.98
C PRO A 137 -1.33 9.96 3.25
N HIS A 138 -0.16 9.81 3.91
CA HIS A 138 0.59 8.55 4.03
C HIS A 138 0.02 7.61 5.11
N ALA A 139 -1.31 7.46 5.15
CA ALA A 139 -1.99 6.74 6.22
C ALA A 139 -1.65 5.23 6.26
N TRP A 140 -1.22 4.63 5.14
CA TRP A 140 -0.76 3.24 5.07
C TRP A 140 0.52 2.98 5.88
N GLN A 141 1.25 4.01 6.30
CA GLN A 141 2.42 3.89 7.17
C GLN A 141 2.06 3.55 8.64
N SER A 142 0.81 3.19 8.89
CA SER A 142 0.35 2.57 10.15
C SER A 142 -0.43 1.30 9.85
N LEU A 143 -0.02 0.17 10.44
CA LEU A 143 -0.71 -1.12 10.25
C LEU A 143 -2.14 -1.08 10.78
N LEU A 144 -2.42 -0.28 11.82
CA LEU A 144 -3.79 -0.06 12.31
C LEU A 144 -4.66 0.65 11.26
N ASN A 145 -4.10 1.59 10.51
CA ASN A 145 -4.82 2.22 9.41
C ASN A 145 -4.96 1.26 8.22
N ALA A 146 -3.93 0.45 7.92
CA ALA A 146 -3.99 -0.55 6.85
C ALA A 146 -5.16 -1.52 7.01
N ARG A 147 -5.56 -1.86 8.26
CA ARG A 147 -6.77 -2.64 8.53
C ARG A 147 -8.02 -1.99 7.95
N GLN A 148 -8.15 -0.66 8.08
CA GLN A 148 -9.27 0.08 7.52
C GLN A 148 -9.26 0.05 5.98
N TYR A 149 -8.07 0.14 5.37
CA TYR A 149 -7.90 -0.02 3.92
C TYR A 149 -8.38 -1.39 3.45
N VAL A 150 -7.94 -2.46 4.11
CA VAL A 150 -8.33 -3.84 3.80
C VAL A 150 -9.86 -4.01 3.88
N GLU A 151 -10.49 -3.49 4.92
CA GLU A 151 -11.93 -3.57 5.10
C GLU A 151 -12.69 -2.77 4.04
N ASN A 152 -12.23 -1.57 3.70
CA ASN A 152 -12.83 -0.75 2.64
C ASN A 152 -12.72 -1.46 1.27
N ILE A 153 -11.58 -2.08 0.97
CA ILE A 153 -11.36 -2.86 -0.25
C ILE A 153 -12.29 -4.06 -0.28
N ARG A 154 -12.40 -4.83 0.83
CA ARG A 154 -13.31 -5.96 0.94
C ARG A 154 -14.76 -5.56 0.64
N VAL A 155 -15.23 -4.47 1.25
CA VAL A 155 -16.59 -3.97 1.03
C VAL A 155 -16.81 -3.60 -0.43
N ALA A 156 -15.88 -2.89 -1.06
CA ALA A 156 -16.00 -2.47 -2.45
C ALA A 156 -15.99 -3.67 -3.42
N LEU A 157 -15.11 -4.66 -3.19
CA LEU A 157 -15.06 -5.87 -4.01
C LEU A 157 -16.33 -6.72 -3.82
N SER A 158 -16.85 -6.84 -2.59
CA SER A 158 -18.10 -7.55 -2.33
C SER A 158 -19.30 -6.88 -3.00
N ALA A 159 -19.33 -5.55 -3.07
CA ALA A 159 -20.37 -4.81 -3.80
C ALA A 159 -20.25 -5.00 -5.32
N ALA A 160 -19.02 -5.06 -5.85
CA ALA A 160 -18.76 -5.26 -7.28
C ALA A 160 -19.02 -6.71 -7.74
N MET A 161 -18.77 -7.70 -6.87
CA MET A 161 -18.94 -9.13 -7.14
C MET A 161 -19.63 -9.85 -5.97
N PRO A 162 -20.93 -9.68 -5.78
CA PRO A 162 -21.65 -10.25 -4.61
C PRO A 162 -21.52 -11.77 -4.48
N ALA A 163 -21.42 -12.50 -5.59
CA ALA A 163 -21.26 -13.95 -5.61
C ALA A 163 -19.95 -14.44 -4.95
N HIS A 164 -18.92 -13.57 -4.87
CA HIS A 164 -17.61 -13.85 -4.29
C HIS A 164 -17.39 -13.18 -2.92
N SER A 165 -18.43 -12.61 -2.31
CA SER A 165 -18.32 -11.90 -1.03
C SER A 165 -17.72 -12.76 0.09
N ALA A 166 -18.05 -14.06 0.14
CA ALA A 166 -17.51 -14.99 1.12
C ALA A 166 -15.99 -15.20 0.92
N ASP A 167 -15.53 -15.30 -0.32
CA ASP A 167 -14.12 -15.42 -0.67
C ASP A 167 -13.33 -14.19 -0.24
N PHE A 168 -13.85 -12.98 -0.53
CA PHE A 168 -13.24 -11.71 -0.14
C PHE A 168 -13.21 -11.55 1.38
N GLN A 169 -14.28 -11.96 2.08
CA GLN A 169 -14.32 -11.95 3.55
C GLN A 169 -13.27 -12.87 4.15
N SER A 170 -13.12 -14.09 3.64
CA SER A 170 -12.12 -15.05 4.11
C SER A 170 -10.70 -14.51 3.93
N ARG A 171 -10.35 -14.04 2.72
CA ARG A 171 -9.03 -13.47 2.43
C ARG A 171 -8.73 -12.21 3.25
N ALA A 172 -9.71 -11.31 3.37
CA ALA A 172 -9.55 -10.14 4.21
C ALA A 172 -9.30 -10.52 5.67
N THR A 173 -10.03 -11.51 6.20
CA THR A 173 -9.84 -12.01 7.57
C THR A 173 -8.42 -12.55 7.77
N ASP A 174 -7.90 -13.33 6.83
CA ASP A 174 -6.54 -13.89 6.93
C ASP A 174 -5.46 -12.81 6.76
N TYR A 175 -5.70 -11.83 5.90
CA TYR A 175 -4.77 -10.70 5.75
C TYR A 175 -4.77 -9.80 7.00
N LEU A 176 -5.92 -9.56 7.63
CA LEU A 176 -6.02 -8.84 8.89
C LEU A 176 -5.27 -9.55 10.03
N LYS A 177 -5.29 -10.88 10.11
CA LYS A 177 -4.49 -11.64 11.08
C LYS A 177 -2.99 -11.43 10.87
N GLN A 178 -2.53 -11.38 9.61
CA GLN A 178 -1.13 -11.10 9.28
C GLN A 178 -0.73 -9.68 9.66
N LEU A 179 -1.60 -8.68 9.42
CA LEU A 179 -1.39 -7.30 9.85
C LEU A 179 -1.28 -7.21 11.38
N ASP A 180 -2.14 -7.92 12.13
CA ASP A 180 -2.11 -7.92 13.60
C ASP A 180 -0.82 -8.55 14.15
N ALA A 181 -0.36 -9.64 13.53
CA ALA A 181 0.89 -10.28 13.92
C ALA A 181 2.09 -9.35 13.66
N LEU A 182 2.10 -8.68 12.50
CA LEU A 182 3.15 -7.72 12.13
C LEU A 182 3.12 -6.48 13.05
N GLU A 183 1.94 -5.96 13.39
CA GLU A 183 1.78 -4.85 14.33
C GLU A 183 2.39 -5.18 15.70
N LYS A 184 2.05 -6.34 16.26
CA LYS A 184 2.60 -6.81 17.53
C LYS A 184 4.12 -6.95 17.50
N SER A 185 4.65 -7.54 16.43
CA SER A 185 6.10 -7.69 16.21
C SER A 185 6.78 -6.32 16.10
N THR A 186 6.21 -5.40 15.32
CA THR A 186 6.73 -4.04 15.12
C THR A 186 6.81 -3.28 16.44
N GLN A 187 5.74 -3.29 17.23
CA GLN A 187 5.70 -2.64 18.54
C GLN A 187 6.79 -3.19 19.46
N ALA A 188 6.93 -4.52 19.55
CA ALA A 188 7.93 -5.15 20.42
C ALA A 188 9.37 -4.81 19.98
N ARG A 189 9.66 -4.87 18.68
CA ARG A 189 11.00 -4.62 18.13
C ARG A 189 11.42 -3.16 18.32
N ILE A 190 10.54 -2.21 18.05
CA ILE A 190 10.86 -0.79 18.22
C ILE A 190 10.92 -0.45 19.71
N ALA A 191 10.06 -1.02 20.55
CA ALA A 191 10.10 -0.79 22.00
C ALA A 191 11.39 -1.28 22.67
N ALA A 192 12.07 -2.27 22.10
CA ALA A 192 13.36 -2.76 22.58
C ALA A 192 14.51 -1.77 22.38
N VAL A 193 14.36 -0.77 21.49
CA VAL A 193 15.39 0.27 21.28
C VAL A 193 15.13 1.43 22.23
N PRO A 194 16.15 1.98 22.92
CA PRO A 194 15.99 3.14 23.79
C PRO A 194 15.38 4.35 23.08
N MET A 195 14.51 5.10 23.74
CA MET A 195 13.74 6.20 23.16
C MET A 195 14.63 7.29 22.55
N GLU A 196 15.73 7.60 23.21
CA GLU A 196 16.71 8.60 22.78
C GLU A 196 17.41 8.23 21.47
N ARG A 197 17.39 6.96 21.08
CA ARG A 197 17.97 6.47 19.83
C ARG A 197 16.99 6.46 18.67
N ARG A 198 15.68 6.63 18.92
CA ARG A 198 14.64 6.56 17.90
C ARG A 198 14.47 7.88 17.13
N ARG A 199 15.59 8.49 16.69
CA ARG A 199 15.64 9.76 15.95
C ARG A 199 16.36 9.55 14.64
N VAL A 200 15.65 9.74 13.54
CA VAL A 200 16.13 9.39 12.20
C VAL A 200 15.78 10.47 11.18
N ILE A 201 16.54 10.50 10.09
CA ILE A 201 16.26 11.34 8.92
C ILE A 201 15.76 10.47 7.79
N THR A 202 14.81 11.02 7.02
CA THR A 202 14.25 10.42 5.79
C THR A 202 14.31 11.43 4.64
N SER A 203 14.07 10.96 3.41
CA SER A 203 14.08 11.83 2.22
C SER A 203 12.93 12.83 2.26
N HIS A 204 11.70 12.36 2.53
CA HIS A 204 10.53 13.23 2.62
C HIS A 204 9.63 12.88 3.82
N ASP A 205 8.59 13.68 4.05
CA ASP A 205 7.70 13.57 5.22
C ASP A 205 6.57 12.55 4.98
N ALA A 206 6.93 11.26 4.87
CA ALA A 206 5.98 10.18 4.65
C ALA A 206 5.65 9.35 5.90
N PHE A 207 6.41 9.50 6.97
CA PHE A 207 6.35 8.58 8.11
C PHE A 207 5.60 9.13 9.32
N GLY A 208 4.75 10.15 9.16
CA GLY A 208 4.00 10.78 10.25
C GLY A 208 3.12 9.80 11.04
N TYR A 209 2.39 8.92 10.35
CA TYR A 209 1.57 7.89 11.00
C TYR A 209 2.42 6.80 11.69
N PHE A 210 3.54 6.41 11.08
CA PHE A 210 4.50 5.50 11.70
C PHE A 210 5.11 6.11 12.97
N ALA A 211 5.54 7.36 12.89
CA ALA A 211 6.07 8.12 14.03
C ALA A 211 5.11 8.11 15.22
N ARG A 212 3.84 8.38 14.96
CA ARG A 212 2.78 8.39 15.97
C ARG A 212 2.52 7.01 16.57
N ALA A 213 2.48 5.97 15.73
CA ALA A 213 2.18 4.60 16.16
C ALA A 213 3.32 3.99 16.99
N TYR A 214 4.56 4.20 16.57
CA TYR A 214 5.71 3.45 17.12
C TYR A 214 6.71 4.29 17.91
N LYS A 215 6.46 5.59 18.08
CA LYS A 215 7.32 6.50 18.86
C LYS A 215 8.74 6.62 18.31
N VAL A 216 8.85 6.71 16.99
CA VAL A 216 10.08 7.07 16.27
C VAL A 216 9.94 8.53 15.83
N THR A 217 10.99 9.33 15.98
CA THR A 217 11.00 10.73 15.52
C THR A 217 11.70 10.79 14.17
N PHE A 218 10.96 11.24 13.16
CA PHE A 218 11.50 11.46 11.82
C PHE A 218 11.75 12.94 11.58
N TYR A 219 12.88 13.25 10.98
CA TYR A 219 13.25 14.58 10.50
C TYR A 219 13.37 14.50 8.97
N PRO A 220 12.35 14.84 8.22
CA PRO A 220 12.38 14.74 6.77
C PRO A 220 13.25 15.84 6.16
N LEU A 221 14.00 15.50 5.10
CA LEU A 221 14.78 16.47 4.33
C LEU A 221 13.85 17.39 3.54
N GLN A 222 12.84 16.80 2.89
CA GLN A 222 11.79 17.50 2.13
C GLN A 222 10.44 17.41 2.83
N GLY A 223 9.48 18.25 2.41
CA GLY A 223 8.09 18.17 2.85
C GLY A 223 7.37 16.92 2.32
N LEU A 224 6.04 16.97 2.34
CA LEU A 224 5.18 15.84 1.91
C LEU A 224 5.23 15.56 0.42
N SER A 225 5.53 16.56 -0.40
CA SER A 225 5.65 16.41 -1.84
C SER A 225 7.12 16.33 -2.26
N THR A 226 7.40 15.42 -3.14
CA THR A 226 8.71 15.20 -3.78
C THR A 226 8.87 16.00 -5.08
N ALA A 227 7.91 16.87 -5.41
CA ALA A 227 7.87 17.60 -6.67
C ALA A 227 9.04 18.58 -6.89
N SER A 228 9.81 18.90 -5.86
CA SER A 228 10.98 19.79 -5.95
C SER A 228 12.17 19.17 -5.24
N GLU A 229 13.36 19.40 -5.76
CA GLU A 229 14.61 19.03 -5.10
C GLU A 229 14.80 19.78 -3.77
N PRO A 230 15.49 19.18 -2.78
CA PRO A 230 15.81 19.84 -1.52
C PRO A 230 16.62 21.12 -1.76
N SER A 231 16.23 22.20 -1.10
CA SER A 231 16.99 23.45 -1.16
C SER A 231 18.27 23.39 -0.30
N ALA A 232 19.21 24.30 -0.54
CA ALA A 232 20.37 24.46 0.33
C ALA A 232 19.97 24.75 1.80
N ALA A 233 18.87 25.48 2.01
CA ALA A 233 18.33 25.74 3.35
C ALA A 233 17.83 24.47 4.04
N ASP A 234 17.21 23.54 3.30
CA ASP A 234 16.78 22.22 3.83
C ASP A 234 17.98 21.39 4.29
N VAL A 235 19.05 21.38 3.48
CA VAL A 235 20.30 20.69 3.85
C VAL A 235 20.89 21.26 5.13
N VAL A 236 20.98 22.59 5.24
CA VAL A 236 21.47 23.28 6.46
C VAL A 236 20.59 22.94 7.67
N ARG A 237 19.27 22.98 7.50
CA ARG A 237 18.31 22.61 8.55
C ARG A 237 18.56 21.18 9.03
N ILE A 238 18.68 20.21 8.13
CA ILE A 238 18.92 18.81 8.48
C ILE A 238 20.26 18.60 9.19
N VAL A 239 21.33 19.25 8.73
CA VAL A 239 22.64 19.20 9.42
C VAL A 239 22.54 19.73 10.86
N ASN A 240 21.77 20.80 11.07
CA ASN A 240 21.52 21.34 12.41
C ASN A 240 20.67 20.39 13.27
N GLU A 241 19.65 19.74 12.70
CA GLU A 241 18.85 18.73 13.39
C GLU A 241 19.71 17.53 13.83
N ILE A 242 20.61 17.05 12.97
CA ILE A 242 21.53 15.97 13.33
C ILE A 242 22.35 16.34 14.57
N LYS A 243 22.97 17.52 14.56
CA LYS A 243 23.83 17.99 15.67
C LYS A 243 23.04 18.21 16.97
N LYS A 244 21.87 18.86 16.87
CA LYS A 244 21.02 19.23 18.02
C LYS A 244 20.36 18.02 18.67
N ASN A 245 19.81 17.10 17.86
CA ASN A 245 18.91 16.05 18.31
C ASN A 245 19.58 14.67 18.40
N LYS A 246 20.90 14.60 18.18
CA LYS A 246 21.66 13.32 18.23
C LYS A 246 21.00 12.24 17.35
N VAL A 247 20.72 12.60 16.08
CA VAL A 247 20.16 11.66 15.11
C VAL A 247 21.06 10.45 14.97
N THR A 248 20.48 9.25 14.96
CA THR A 248 21.22 7.99 14.99
C THR A 248 21.45 7.38 13.62
N ALA A 249 20.53 7.62 12.67
CA ALA A 249 20.63 7.09 11.32
C ALA A 249 19.93 7.98 10.29
N ILE A 250 20.39 7.90 9.05
CA ILE A 250 19.80 8.52 7.87
C ILE A 250 19.30 7.39 6.96
N PHE A 251 18.09 7.51 6.43
CA PHE A 251 17.51 6.56 5.50
C PHE A 251 17.16 7.27 4.19
N ALA A 252 17.66 6.74 3.07
CA ALA A 252 17.16 7.08 1.76
C ALA A 252 15.80 6.40 1.50
N GLU A 253 15.10 6.82 0.46
CA GLU A 253 13.84 6.19 0.05
C GLU A 253 13.95 5.68 -1.38
N ASN A 254 13.23 4.58 -1.68
CA ASN A 254 13.30 3.93 -2.98
C ASN A 254 12.79 4.76 -4.16
N ILE A 255 12.09 5.86 -3.89
CA ILE A 255 11.55 6.79 -4.89
C ILE A 255 12.36 8.09 -5.02
N SER A 256 13.41 8.26 -4.23
CA SER A 256 14.20 9.51 -4.14
C SER A 256 15.65 9.30 -4.54
N ASP A 257 16.30 10.35 -5.05
CA ASP A 257 17.75 10.35 -5.28
C ASP A 257 18.50 10.38 -3.94
N PRO A 258 19.33 9.39 -3.61
CA PRO A 258 20.00 9.30 -2.32
C PRO A 258 21.18 10.27 -2.15
N ARG A 259 21.69 10.86 -3.24
CA ARG A 259 22.96 11.62 -3.24
C ARG A 259 23.03 12.75 -2.23
N VAL A 260 21.93 13.47 -2.02
CA VAL A 260 21.89 14.57 -1.05
C VAL A 260 22.03 14.03 0.39
N LEU A 261 21.28 12.98 0.73
CA LEU A 261 21.38 12.34 2.04
C LEU A 261 22.73 11.65 2.28
N GLU A 262 23.31 11.04 1.25
CA GLU A 262 24.67 10.47 1.32
C GLU A 262 25.71 11.54 1.61
N ARG A 263 25.59 12.71 0.99
CA ARG A 263 26.46 13.86 1.27
C ARG A 263 26.28 14.36 2.70
N VAL A 264 25.04 14.51 3.18
CA VAL A 264 24.75 14.90 4.57
C VAL A 264 25.33 13.88 5.56
N ALA A 265 25.18 12.59 5.27
CA ALA A 265 25.75 11.51 6.09
C ALA A 265 27.27 11.61 6.19
N LYS A 266 27.93 11.84 5.05
CA LYS A 266 29.40 12.02 5.00
C LYS A 266 29.86 13.24 5.78
N ASP A 267 29.20 14.38 5.60
CA ASP A 267 29.60 15.66 6.21
C ASP A 267 29.32 15.71 7.73
N THR A 268 28.40 14.89 8.22
CA THR A 268 28.02 14.81 9.64
C THR A 268 28.58 13.60 10.38
N GLY A 269 29.16 12.63 9.67
CA GLY A 269 29.58 11.34 10.23
C GLY A 269 28.41 10.42 10.63
N THR A 270 27.16 10.76 10.28
CA THR A 270 25.97 9.96 10.64
C THR A 270 25.90 8.71 9.79
N ASN A 271 25.46 7.59 10.38
CA ASN A 271 25.33 6.32 9.65
C ASN A 271 24.17 6.38 8.63
N ILE A 272 24.41 5.83 7.42
CA ILE A 272 23.33 5.47 6.49
C ILE A 272 22.76 4.13 6.96
N GLY A 273 21.49 4.15 7.36
CA GLY A 273 20.78 2.97 7.89
C GLY A 273 20.24 2.03 6.81
N GLY A 274 20.20 2.51 5.57
CA GLY A 274 19.66 1.76 4.42
C GLY A 274 18.57 2.52 3.65
N THR A 275 17.79 1.77 2.86
CA THR A 275 16.68 2.30 2.06
C THR A 275 15.35 1.91 2.68
N LEU A 276 14.43 2.87 2.81
CA LEU A 276 13.04 2.66 3.19
C LEU A 276 12.13 2.73 1.96
N TYR A 277 11.00 2.07 2.06
CA TYR A 277 9.95 2.10 1.05
C TYR A 277 8.78 2.91 1.60
N ALA A 278 8.66 4.15 1.14
CA ALA A 278 7.62 5.07 1.62
C ALA A 278 6.32 4.88 0.84
N ASP A 279 6.35 5.14 -0.47
CA ASP A 279 5.17 5.32 -1.32
C ASP A 279 5.06 4.29 -2.44
N ALA A 280 6.05 3.43 -2.59
CA ALA A 280 6.04 2.39 -3.61
C ALA A 280 6.62 1.08 -3.09
N LEU A 281 6.07 -0.03 -3.55
CA LEU A 281 6.68 -1.35 -3.41
C LEU A 281 7.93 -1.47 -4.27
N SER A 282 8.76 -2.46 -4.01
CA SER A 282 9.85 -2.86 -4.90
C SER A 282 9.33 -3.69 -6.09
N ALA A 283 10.19 -3.95 -7.07
CA ALA A 283 9.85 -4.79 -8.22
C ALA A 283 9.38 -6.20 -7.78
N PRO A 284 8.47 -6.85 -8.52
CA PRO A 284 8.01 -8.18 -8.23
C PRO A 284 9.16 -9.19 -8.05
N GLY A 285 9.03 -10.07 -7.05
CA GLY A 285 10.04 -11.08 -6.71
C GLY A 285 11.21 -10.55 -5.87
N THR A 286 11.18 -9.28 -5.44
CA THR A 286 12.20 -8.68 -4.58
C THR A 286 11.70 -8.51 -3.14
N GLN A 287 12.54 -7.92 -2.25
CA GLN A 287 12.34 -7.99 -0.80
C GLN A 287 11.11 -7.22 -0.27
N ALA A 288 10.61 -6.22 -0.99
CA ALA A 288 9.48 -5.38 -0.60
C ALA A 288 8.37 -5.37 -1.67
N ASP A 289 8.15 -6.48 -2.35
CA ASP A 289 7.20 -6.61 -3.45
C ASP A 289 5.72 -6.73 -3.02
N THR A 290 5.46 -6.84 -1.72
CA THR A 290 4.13 -6.77 -1.12
C THR A 290 4.12 -5.79 0.06
N TYR A 291 2.94 -5.29 0.42
CA TYR A 291 2.81 -4.35 1.54
C TYR A 291 3.33 -4.92 2.87
N LEU A 292 3.02 -6.17 3.19
CA LEU A 292 3.52 -6.81 4.41
C LEU A 292 5.04 -6.93 4.41
N LYS A 293 5.64 -7.37 3.31
CA LYS A 293 7.10 -7.47 3.17
C LYS A 293 7.77 -6.10 3.22
N MET A 294 7.18 -5.11 2.55
CA MET A 294 7.65 -3.72 2.59
C MET A 294 7.69 -3.20 4.03
N PHE A 295 6.60 -3.35 4.77
CA PHE A 295 6.50 -2.87 6.14
C PHE A 295 7.49 -3.60 7.07
N GLU A 296 7.59 -4.93 6.97
CA GLU A 296 8.56 -5.76 7.72
C GLU A 296 10.00 -5.36 7.42
N LEU A 297 10.33 -5.12 6.14
CA LEU A 297 11.66 -4.67 5.74
C LEU A 297 11.97 -3.28 6.29
N ASN A 298 11.02 -2.34 6.20
CA ASN A 298 11.16 -1.00 6.77
C ASN A 298 11.44 -1.07 8.28
N VAL A 299 10.67 -1.86 9.02
CA VAL A 299 10.87 -2.06 10.47
C VAL A 299 12.25 -2.65 10.75
N SER A 300 12.66 -3.66 9.99
CA SER A 300 13.99 -4.29 10.13
C SER A 300 15.11 -3.30 9.89
N THR A 301 14.98 -2.51 8.81
CA THR A 301 15.96 -1.50 8.40
C THR A 301 16.04 -0.36 9.44
N ILE A 302 14.90 0.13 9.92
CA ILE A 302 14.87 1.18 10.97
C ILE A 302 15.51 0.67 12.25
N VAL A 303 15.10 -0.51 12.75
CA VAL A 303 15.65 -1.09 13.99
C VAL A 303 17.16 -1.32 13.88
N ALA A 304 17.63 -1.86 12.77
CA ALA A 304 19.07 -2.04 12.54
C ALA A 304 19.82 -0.70 12.57
N GLY A 305 19.34 0.32 11.87
CA GLY A 305 19.96 1.64 11.81
C GLY A 305 20.02 2.34 13.16
N ILE A 306 18.91 2.35 13.91
CA ILE A 306 18.85 2.99 15.23
C ILE A 306 19.53 2.19 16.34
N SER A 307 19.85 0.91 16.12
CA SER A 307 20.60 0.06 17.06
C SER A 307 22.11 0.07 16.77
N ALA A 308 22.53 0.52 15.60
CA ALA A 308 23.93 0.57 15.22
C ALA A 308 24.76 1.46 16.18
N PRO A 309 26.03 1.13 16.48
CA PRO A 309 26.88 2.01 17.27
C PRO A 309 26.99 3.40 16.63
N VAL A 310 26.88 4.44 17.44
CA VAL A 310 27.19 5.81 16.98
C VAL A 310 28.71 5.88 16.79
N LYS A 311 29.14 6.28 15.60
CA LYS A 311 30.59 6.52 15.37
C LYS A 311 31.06 7.66 16.29
N PRO A 312 32.19 7.49 16.94
CA PRO A 312 32.73 8.52 17.82
C PRO A 312 33.09 9.82 17.08
#